data_6ad6aa9935645e4d7e26fefd8cf1a5c0
#
_entry.id   6ad6aa9935645e4d7e26fefd8cf1a5c0
#
_cell.length_a   1.000
_cell.length_b   1.000
_cell.length_c   1.000
_cell.angle_alpha   90.00
_cell.angle_beta   90.00
_cell.angle_gamma   90.00
#
_symmetry.space_group_name_H-M   'P 1'
#
loop_
_entity.id
_entity.type
_entity.pdbx_description
1 polymer ?
#
loop_
_entity_poly.entity_id
_entity_poly.type
_entity_poly.pdbx_seq_one_letter_code
_entity_poly.pdbx_strand_id
1 'polypeptide(L)'
;AQVPSLVAGVLAAPAGGERQAAERAVVAVCTKNPGHPEAARAFLDSFKSATAADQEALLSVLGAIGGAGALTIVDELIASPDAAKRAFGLKAISRWPDATVAPRLVELVGKARDQAERDLLLGALIRIAPLPDNKLDDAKKLELVKQTLALCSADAERTRLLERASAIRTFETFQFVVPFLEQPALAAPACKSVVELAHHQKLRDAHKPEFLAALDKVIATTEDAELVERATRYKEGKTWERKK
;
A
#
# COMPACT_ATOMS: atom_id res chain seq x y z
N ALA A 1 -15.06 19.27 -19.84
CA ALA A 1 -15.13 20.67 -19.38
C ALA A 1 -14.80 20.86 -17.89
N GLN A 2 -14.92 19.84 -17.02
CA GLN A 2 -14.71 19.99 -15.58
C GLN A 2 -13.25 19.82 -15.12
N VAL A 3 -12.47 18.96 -15.78
CA VAL A 3 -11.11 18.62 -15.31
C VAL A 3 -10.15 19.82 -15.29
N PRO A 4 -10.05 20.67 -16.33
CA PRO A 4 -9.18 21.84 -16.26
C PRO A 4 -9.50 22.79 -15.10
N SER A 5 -10.79 22.99 -14.78
CA SER A 5 -11.20 23.82 -13.66
C SER A 5 -10.83 23.19 -12.30
N LEU A 6 -10.94 21.87 -12.18
CA LEU A 6 -10.51 21.14 -10.98
C LEU A 6 -8.98 21.18 -10.80
N VAL A 7 -8.23 21.05 -11.90
CA VAL A 7 -6.76 21.19 -11.88
C VAL A 7 -6.37 22.63 -11.44
N ALA A 8 -7.01 23.64 -11.98
CA ALA A 8 -6.81 25.03 -11.55
C ALA A 8 -7.11 25.19 -10.05
N GLY A 9 -8.16 24.52 -9.55
CA GLY A 9 -8.48 24.49 -8.11
C GLY A 9 -7.39 23.86 -7.26
N VAL A 10 -6.73 22.77 -7.73
CA VAL A 10 -5.58 22.15 -7.02
C VAL A 10 -4.41 23.13 -6.96
N LEU A 11 -4.11 23.80 -8.07
CA LEU A 11 -2.97 24.73 -8.17
C LEU A 11 -3.19 26.01 -7.33
N ALA A 12 -4.42 26.49 -7.25
CA ALA A 12 -4.77 27.68 -6.46
C ALA A 12 -4.89 27.40 -4.95
N ALA A 13 -5.18 26.16 -4.55
CA ALA A 13 -5.40 25.82 -3.16
C ALA A 13 -4.09 25.92 -2.34
N PRO A 14 -4.14 26.50 -1.11
CA PRO A 14 -2.99 26.49 -0.22
C PRO A 14 -2.58 25.06 0.17
N ALA A 15 -1.30 24.87 0.44
CA ALA A 15 -0.81 23.58 0.92
C ALA A 15 -1.54 23.15 2.20
N GLY A 16 -1.97 21.88 2.26
CA GLY A 16 -2.72 21.36 3.41
C GLY A 16 -4.04 20.69 3.03
N GLY A 17 -5.01 20.75 3.94
CA GLY A 17 -6.28 20.02 3.79
C GLY A 17 -7.09 20.41 2.57
N GLU A 18 -7.11 21.69 2.19
CA GLU A 18 -7.84 22.20 1.01
C GLU A 18 -7.25 21.62 -0.28
N ARG A 19 -5.92 21.69 -0.45
CA ARG A 19 -5.25 21.09 -1.61
C ARG A 19 -5.49 19.59 -1.70
N GLN A 20 -5.38 18.88 -0.58
CA GLN A 20 -5.68 17.44 -0.53
C GLN A 20 -7.13 17.13 -0.89
N ALA A 21 -8.09 17.99 -0.51
CA ALA A 21 -9.49 17.81 -0.91
C ALA A 21 -9.66 18.02 -2.41
N ALA A 22 -9.04 19.05 -2.99
CA ALA A 22 -9.05 19.30 -4.43
C ALA A 22 -8.39 18.17 -5.21
N GLU A 23 -7.24 17.66 -4.78
CA GLU A 23 -6.56 16.49 -5.36
C GLU A 23 -7.47 15.25 -5.37
N ARG A 24 -8.11 14.95 -4.23
CA ARG A 24 -9.07 13.83 -4.14
C ARG A 24 -10.25 14.00 -5.11
N ALA A 25 -10.73 15.22 -5.32
CA ALA A 25 -11.80 15.48 -6.27
C ALA A 25 -11.37 15.18 -7.72
N VAL A 26 -10.16 15.63 -8.12
CA VAL A 26 -9.60 15.30 -9.45
C VAL A 26 -9.46 13.79 -9.62
N VAL A 27 -8.84 13.11 -8.65
CA VAL A 27 -8.66 11.65 -8.69
C VAL A 27 -10.01 10.94 -8.80
N ALA A 28 -11.02 11.34 -8.03
CA ALA A 28 -12.35 10.72 -8.09
C ALA A 28 -13.00 10.87 -9.47
N VAL A 29 -12.91 12.05 -10.08
CA VAL A 29 -13.44 12.29 -11.43
C VAL A 29 -12.71 11.46 -12.48
N CYS A 30 -11.39 11.30 -12.35
CA CYS A 30 -10.56 10.57 -13.30
C CYS A 30 -10.61 9.04 -13.11
N THR A 31 -11.14 8.51 -11.99
CA THR A 31 -11.06 7.07 -11.69
C THR A 31 -12.40 6.41 -11.42
N LYS A 32 -13.42 7.15 -10.95
CA LYS A 32 -14.67 6.58 -10.44
C LYS A 32 -15.92 6.93 -11.25
N ASN A 33 -15.90 7.98 -12.06
CA ASN A 33 -17.06 8.39 -12.84
C ASN A 33 -17.18 7.60 -14.15
N PRO A 34 -18.40 7.45 -14.74
CA PRO A 34 -18.59 6.76 -16.01
C PRO A 34 -17.74 7.31 -17.17
N GLY A 35 -17.46 8.63 -17.20
CA GLY A 35 -16.58 9.28 -18.16
C GLY A 35 -15.11 9.37 -17.75
N HIS A 36 -14.67 8.51 -16.83
CA HIS A 36 -13.30 8.59 -16.30
C HIS A 36 -12.17 8.46 -17.34
N PRO A 37 -12.26 7.71 -18.46
CA PRO A 37 -11.17 7.65 -19.42
C PRO A 37 -10.91 9.00 -20.10
N GLU A 38 -11.97 9.74 -20.46
CA GLU A 38 -11.86 11.08 -21.03
C GLU A 38 -11.36 12.09 -19.99
N ALA A 39 -11.83 11.98 -18.75
CA ALA A 39 -11.37 12.82 -17.65
C ALA A 39 -9.88 12.58 -17.34
N ALA A 40 -9.43 11.33 -17.29
CA ALA A 40 -8.03 10.99 -17.11
C ALA A 40 -7.17 11.57 -18.25
N ARG A 41 -7.61 11.43 -19.51
CA ARG A 41 -6.93 12.03 -20.68
C ARG A 41 -6.80 13.53 -20.54
N ALA A 42 -7.91 14.22 -20.22
CA ALA A 42 -7.92 15.67 -20.05
C ALA A 42 -6.98 16.12 -18.91
N PHE A 43 -6.85 15.34 -17.83
CA PHE A 43 -5.87 15.59 -16.79
C PHE A 43 -4.44 15.44 -17.31
N LEU A 44 -4.13 14.34 -18.03
CA LEU A 44 -2.79 14.10 -18.58
C LEU A 44 -2.37 15.18 -19.57
N ASP A 45 -3.30 15.69 -20.40
CA ASP A 45 -3.05 16.79 -21.32
C ASP A 45 -2.78 18.10 -20.55
N SER A 46 -3.55 18.38 -19.50
CA SER A 46 -3.31 19.52 -18.60
C SER A 46 -1.95 19.41 -17.90
N PHE A 47 -1.59 18.22 -17.42
CA PHE A 47 -0.29 17.98 -16.79
C PHE A 47 0.87 18.23 -17.76
N LYS A 48 0.80 17.73 -19.00
CA LYS A 48 1.85 17.90 -20.00
C LYS A 48 2.07 19.35 -20.39
N SER A 49 1.01 20.16 -20.41
CA SER A 49 1.06 21.58 -20.76
C SER A 49 1.40 22.50 -19.60
N ALA A 50 1.44 21.97 -18.36
CA ALA A 50 1.69 22.73 -17.15
C ALA A 50 3.17 23.14 -17.02
N THR A 51 3.43 24.22 -16.27
CA THR A 51 4.80 24.60 -15.90
C THR A 51 5.45 23.56 -14.98
N ALA A 52 6.78 23.55 -14.85
CA ALA A 52 7.46 22.60 -13.98
C ALA A 52 6.98 22.68 -12.52
N ALA A 53 6.71 23.87 -12.00
CA ALA A 53 6.18 24.09 -10.66
C ALA A 53 4.75 23.52 -10.52
N ASP A 54 3.90 23.72 -11.52
CA ASP A 54 2.54 23.17 -11.54
C ASP A 54 2.57 21.63 -11.67
N GLN A 55 3.46 21.09 -12.51
CA GLN A 55 3.67 19.65 -12.60
C GLN A 55 4.05 19.06 -11.25
N GLU A 56 4.99 19.68 -10.52
CA GLU A 56 5.36 19.25 -9.17
C GLU A 56 4.15 19.20 -8.22
N ALA A 57 3.31 20.23 -8.25
CA ALA A 57 2.09 20.29 -7.43
C ALA A 57 1.06 19.21 -7.81
N LEU A 58 1.08 18.71 -9.04
CA LEU A 58 0.14 17.71 -9.57
C LEU A 58 0.65 16.25 -9.52
N LEU A 59 1.89 16.01 -9.05
CA LEU A 59 2.50 14.66 -9.02
C LEU A 59 1.70 13.64 -8.18
N SER A 60 1.13 14.10 -7.06
CA SER A 60 0.28 13.25 -6.22
C SER A 60 -0.96 12.77 -6.96
N VAL A 61 -1.56 13.64 -7.76
CA VAL A 61 -2.73 13.34 -8.59
C VAL A 61 -2.33 12.41 -9.75
N LEU A 62 -1.23 12.70 -10.45
CA LEU A 62 -0.71 11.86 -11.53
C LEU A 62 -0.51 10.41 -11.08
N GLY A 63 0.17 10.22 -9.95
CA GLY A 63 0.40 8.89 -9.39
C GLY A 63 -0.90 8.21 -8.94
N ALA A 64 -1.81 8.94 -8.29
CA ALA A 64 -3.05 8.38 -7.74
C ALA A 64 -4.10 8.04 -8.81
N ILE A 65 -4.07 8.67 -9.99
CA ILE A 65 -4.92 8.30 -11.12
C ILE A 65 -4.48 6.94 -11.69
N GLY A 66 -3.18 6.71 -11.82
CA GLY A 66 -2.65 5.47 -12.38
C GLY A 66 -2.97 5.27 -13.86
N GLY A 67 -2.87 4.03 -14.31
CA GLY A 67 -3.18 3.63 -15.70
C GLY A 67 -2.04 3.86 -16.68
N ALA A 68 -2.16 3.28 -17.89
CA ALA A 68 -1.09 3.24 -18.88
C ALA A 68 -0.59 4.63 -19.31
N GLY A 69 -1.52 5.58 -19.53
CA GLY A 69 -1.14 6.95 -19.94
C GLY A 69 -0.34 7.70 -18.87
N ALA A 70 -0.70 7.56 -17.60
CA ALA A 70 0.08 8.13 -16.50
C ALA A 70 1.44 7.43 -16.35
N LEU A 71 1.49 6.10 -16.53
CA LEU A 71 2.73 5.34 -16.45
C LEU A 71 3.74 5.77 -17.51
N THR A 72 3.30 6.04 -18.74
CA THR A 72 4.17 6.56 -19.81
C THR A 72 4.85 7.86 -19.37
N ILE A 73 4.10 8.82 -18.82
CA ILE A 73 4.66 10.10 -18.36
C ILE A 73 5.64 9.86 -17.20
N VAL A 74 5.25 8.99 -16.27
CA VAL A 74 6.10 8.67 -15.10
C VAL A 74 7.41 8.01 -15.53
N ASP A 75 7.39 7.07 -16.48
CA ASP A 75 8.60 6.44 -17.01
C ASP A 75 9.50 7.43 -17.76
N GLU A 76 8.93 8.36 -18.51
CA GLU A 76 9.69 9.46 -19.14
C GLU A 76 10.39 10.34 -18.09
N LEU A 77 9.69 10.68 -17.01
CA LEU A 77 10.25 11.44 -15.90
C LEU A 77 11.39 10.67 -15.21
N ILE A 78 11.19 9.38 -14.91
CA ILE A 78 12.19 8.51 -14.27
C ILE A 78 13.44 8.34 -15.14
N ALA A 79 13.27 8.24 -16.46
CA ALA A 79 14.36 8.07 -17.42
C ALA A 79 15.13 9.37 -17.68
N SER A 80 14.61 10.51 -17.26
CA SER A 80 15.25 11.81 -17.48
C SER A 80 16.65 11.87 -16.85
N PRO A 81 17.65 12.47 -17.54
CA PRO A 81 18.94 12.78 -16.94
C PRO A 81 18.86 13.86 -15.86
N ASP A 82 17.81 14.68 -15.88
CA ASP A 82 17.53 15.69 -14.86
C ASP A 82 17.08 15.03 -13.55
N ALA A 83 17.85 15.27 -12.49
CA ALA A 83 17.60 14.68 -11.18
C ALA A 83 16.25 15.09 -10.58
N ALA A 84 15.80 16.34 -10.81
CA ALA A 84 14.51 16.81 -10.31
C ALA A 84 13.36 16.11 -11.03
N LYS A 85 13.41 15.98 -12.37
CA LYS A 85 12.41 15.23 -13.14
C LYS A 85 12.35 13.77 -12.72
N ARG A 86 13.51 13.13 -12.53
CA ARG A 86 13.58 11.75 -12.03
C ARG A 86 12.90 11.64 -10.66
N ALA A 87 13.22 12.53 -9.72
CA ALA A 87 12.60 12.54 -8.40
C ALA A 87 11.07 12.72 -8.49
N PHE A 88 10.58 13.52 -9.42
CA PHE A 88 9.16 13.68 -9.71
C PHE A 88 8.51 12.36 -10.16
N GLY A 89 9.14 11.66 -11.10
CA GLY A 89 8.66 10.35 -11.56
C GLY A 89 8.61 9.32 -10.44
N LEU A 90 9.66 9.24 -9.60
CA LEU A 90 9.71 8.33 -8.45
C LEU A 90 8.64 8.67 -7.40
N LYS A 91 8.40 9.96 -7.14
CA LYS A 91 7.33 10.41 -6.24
C LYS A 91 5.95 10.07 -6.80
N ALA A 92 5.73 10.22 -8.09
CA ALA A 92 4.45 9.87 -8.73
C ALA A 92 4.21 8.36 -8.67
N ILE A 93 5.16 7.50 -9.07
CA ILE A 93 4.98 6.04 -9.04
C ILE A 93 4.78 5.52 -7.61
N SER A 94 5.38 6.15 -6.60
CA SER A 94 5.17 5.78 -5.20
C SER A 94 3.73 5.98 -4.70
N ARG A 95 2.92 6.76 -5.42
CA ARG A 95 1.50 7.02 -5.11
C ARG A 95 0.53 6.13 -5.88
N TRP A 96 1.04 5.21 -6.69
CA TRP A 96 0.20 4.36 -7.56
C TRP A 96 -0.90 3.64 -6.77
N PRO A 97 -2.13 3.54 -7.33
CA PRO A 97 -3.30 3.08 -6.57
C PRO A 97 -3.36 1.55 -6.41
N ASP A 98 -2.69 0.80 -7.27
CA ASP A 98 -2.81 -0.67 -7.34
C ASP A 98 -1.47 -1.36 -7.65
N ALA A 99 -1.48 -2.68 -7.75
CA ALA A 99 -0.28 -3.49 -7.96
C ALA A 99 0.15 -3.62 -9.44
N THR A 100 -0.48 -2.91 -10.38
CA THR A 100 -0.09 -2.98 -11.81
C THR A 100 1.34 -2.52 -12.06
N VAL A 101 1.90 -1.67 -11.19
CA VAL A 101 3.29 -1.19 -11.25
C VAL A 101 4.25 -1.99 -10.38
N ALA A 102 3.80 -3.04 -9.68
CA ALA A 102 4.67 -3.80 -8.78
C ALA A 102 5.94 -4.33 -9.46
N PRO A 103 5.90 -4.92 -10.68
CA PRO A 103 7.13 -5.35 -11.36
C PRO A 103 8.11 -4.17 -11.60
N ARG A 104 7.55 -3.00 -11.96
CA ARG A 104 8.35 -1.80 -12.19
C ARG A 104 8.96 -1.26 -10.90
N LEU A 105 8.22 -1.27 -9.80
CA LEU A 105 8.73 -0.87 -8.49
C LEU A 105 9.85 -1.82 -8.02
N VAL A 106 9.69 -3.14 -8.19
CA VAL A 106 10.73 -4.13 -7.85
C VAL A 106 12.03 -3.83 -8.63
N GLU A 107 11.92 -3.60 -9.94
CA GLU A 107 13.06 -3.22 -10.78
C GLU A 107 13.73 -1.93 -10.27
N LEU A 108 12.94 -0.90 -9.97
CA LEU A 108 13.43 0.39 -9.52
C LEU A 108 14.07 0.33 -8.13
N VAL A 109 13.57 -0.50 -7.20
CA VAL A 109 14.22 -0.75 -5.90
C VAL A 109 15.63 -1.30 -6.11
N GLY A 110 15.81 -2.24 -7.05
CA GLY A 110 17.13 -2.81 -7.38
C GLY A 110 18.07 -1.82 -8.09
N LYS A 111 17.53 -0.75 -8.68
CA LYS A 111 18.28 0.30 -9.41
C LYS A 111 18.28 1.65 -8.68
N ALA A 112 17.86 1.69 -7.42
CA ALA A 112 17.87 2.90 -6.62
C ALA A 112 19.28 3.47 -6.48
N ARG A 113 19.44 4.78 -6.68
CA ARG A 113 20.72 5.47 -6.66
C ARG A 113 21.23 5.77 -5.26
N ASP A 114 20.29 5.86 -4.32
CA ASP A 114 20.56 6.13 -2.92
C ASP A 114 19.49 5.49 -2.02
N GLN A 115 19.67 5.60 -0.71
CA GLN A 115 18.77 5.02 0.28
C GLN A 115 17.41 5.70 0.25
N ALA A 116 17.32 7.00 -0.03
CA ALA A 116 16.05 7.73 -0.05
C ALA A 116 15.15 7.28 -1.22
N GLU A 117 15.71 7.09 -2.42
CA GLU A 117 14.99 6.49 -3.55
C GLU A 117 14.51 5.08 -3.21
N ARG A 118 15.39 4.26 -2.60
CA ARG A 118 15.07 2.90 -2.21
C ARG A 118 13.92 2.85 -1.20
N ASP A 119 13.99 3.66 -0.15
CA ASP A 119 12.98 3.71 0.91
C ASP A 119 11.62 4.15 0.36
N LEU A 120 11.60 5.13 -0.54
CA LEU A 120 10.40 5.60 -1.21
C LEU A 120 9.73 4.49 -2.02
N LEU A 121 10.51 3.78 -2.85
CA LEU A 121 10.02 2.73 -3.74
C LEU A 121 9.59 1.47 -2.97
N LEU A 122 10.40 1.04 -1.99
CA LEU A 122 10.06 -0.08 -1.13
C LEU A 122 8.84 0.23 -0.26
N GLY A 123 8.73 1.46 0.26
CA GLY A 123 7.54 1.92 0.95
C GLY A 123 6.27 1.85 0.09
N ALA A 124 6.38 2.12 -1.22
CA ALA A 124 5.29 1.95 -2.16
C ALA A 124 4.90 0.47 -2.32
N LEU A 125 5.87 -0.44 -2.47
CA LEU A 125 5.63 -1.89 -2.53
C LEU A 125 4.95 -2.40 -1.25
N ILE A 126 5.47 -2.05 -0.07
CA ILE A 126 4.88 -2.41 1.23
C ILE A 126 3.42 -1.92 1.33
N ARG A 127 3.12 -0.77 0.74
CA ARG A 127 1.76 -0.23 0.74
C ARG A 127 0.83 -0.98 -0.20
N ILE A 128 1.25 -1.27 -1.43
CA ILE A 128 0.34 -1.81 -2.47
C ILE A 128 0.21 -3.33 -2.43
N ALA A 129 1.23 -4.08 -1.97
CA ALA A 129 1.22 -5.53 -2.01
C ALA A 129 0.00 -6.16 -1.32
N PRO A 130 -0.38 -5.77 -0.10
CA PRO A 130 -1.51 -6.35 0.61
C PRO A 130 -2.85 -5.62 0.39
N LEU A 131 -2.92 -4.61 -0.50
CA LEU A 131 -4.18 -3.87 -0.69
C LEU A 131 -5.30 -4.79 -1.19
N PRO A 132 -6.54 -4.70 -0.63
CA PRO A 132 -7.67 -5.51 -1.07
C PRO A 132 -7.98 -5.38 -2.57
N ASP A 133 -8.01 -4.14 -3.07
CA ASP A 133 -8.43 -3.81 -4.45
C ASP A 133 -7.23 -3.52 -5.38
N ASN A 134 -6.12 -4.27 -5.23
CA ASN A 134 -4.91 -4.02 -6.02
C ASN A 134 -4.87 -4.73 -7.38
N LYS A 135 -6.00 -5.25 -7.86
CA LYS A 135 -6.18 -6.01 -9.12
C LYS A 135 -5.50 -7.38 -9.17
N LEU A 136 -5.01 -7.88 -8.05
CA LEU A 136 -4.46 -9.22 -7.91
C LEU A 136 -5.43 -10.11 -7.12
N ASP A 137 -5.44 -11.41 -7.42
CA ASP A 137 -6.01 -12.42 -6.54
C ASP A 137 -5.15 -12.57 -5.27
N ASP A 138 -5.70 -13.21 -4.24
CA ASP A 138 -5.02 -13.29 -2.94
C ASP A 138 -3.72 -14.11 -2.98
N ALA A 139 -3.63 -15.11 -3.85
CA ALA A 139 -2.40 -15.88 -4.04
C ALA A 139 -1.27 -15.01 -4.61
N LYS A 140 -1.57 -14.20 -5.63
CA LYS A 140 -0.61 -13.25 -6.23
C LYS A 140 -0.25 -12.11 -5.28
N LYS A 141 -1.21 -11.63 -4.46
CA LYS A 141 -0.92 -10.66 -3.40
C LYS A 141 0.08 -11.22 -2.40
N LEU A 142 -0.14 -12.44 -1.91
CA LEU A 142 0.76 -13.11 -0.98
C LEU A 142 2.15 -13.31 -1.59
N GLU A 143 2.23 -13.69 -2.86
CA GLU A 143 3.51 -13.82 -3.56
C GLU A 143 4.23 -12.47 -3.66
N LEU A 144 3.51 -11.38 -3.97
CA LEU A 144 4.08 -10.04 -3.97
C LEU A 144 4.54 -9.60 -2.57
N VAL A 145 3.82 -9.97 -1.51
CA VAL A 145 4.25 -9.74 -0.11
C VAL A 145 5.56 -10.47 0.17
N LYS A 146 5.70 -11.73 -0.24
CA LYS A 146 6.95 -12.51 -0.06
C LYS A 146 8.11 -11.90 -0.84
N GLN A 147 7.88 -11.49 -2.09
CA GLN A 147 8.88 -10.80 -2.91
C GLN A 147 9.31 -9.46 -2.26
N THR A 148 8.34 -8.71 -1.75
CA THR A 148 8.61 -7.44 -1.06
C THR A 148 9.41 -7.69 0.22
N LEU A 149 9.10 -8.74 0.98
CA LEU A 149 9.85 -9.10 2.19
C LEU A 149 11.31 -9.42 1.89
N ALA A 150 11.58 -10.11 0.78
CA ALA A 150 12.94 -10.42 0.34
C ALA A 150 13.77 -9.16 -0.02
N LEU A 151 13.10 -8.06 -0.38
CA LEU A 151 13.74 -6.77 -0.63
C LEU A 151 13.98 -5.96 0.66
N CYS A 152 13.30 -6.29 1.78
CA CYS A 152 13.48 -5.59 3.05
C CYS A 152 14.84 -5.92 3.67
N SER A 153 15.64 -4.90 3.92
CA SER A 153 16.94 -5.04 4.60
C SER A 153 16.87 -4.72 6.10
N ALA A 154 15.93 -3.85 6.50
CA ALA A 154 15.74 -3.42 7.88
C ALA A 154 14.51 -4.08 8.53
N ASP A 155 14.58 -4.35 9.84
CA ASP A 155 13.45 -4.91 10.58
C ASP A 155 12.23 -3.97 10.61
N ALA A 156 12.45 -2.66 10.57
CA ALA A 156 11.36 -1.69 10.47
C ALA A 156 10.54 -1.82 9.17
N GLU A 157 11.17 -2.19 8.05
CA GLU A 157 10.51 -2.44 6.77
C GLU A 157 9.71 -3.74 6.84
N ARG A 158 10.32 -4.81 7.38
CA ARG A 158 9.67 -6.12 7.59
C ARG A 158 8.48 -6.01 8.52
N THR A 159 8.62 -5.26 9.62
CA THR A 159 7.54 -4.97 10.57
C THR A 159 6.33 -4.35 9.86
N ARG A 160 6.54 -3.27 9.11
CA ARG A 160 5.45 -2.60 8.38
C ARG A 160 4.76 -3.52 7.36
N LEU A 161 5.52 -4.40 6.70
CA LEU A 161 4.96 -5.33 5.73
C LEU A 161 4.14 -6.43 6.43
N LEU A 162 4.68 -7.02 7.51
CA LEU A 162 4.01 -8.07 8.27
C LEU A 162 2.71 -7.57 8.91
N GLU A 163 2.70 -6.37 9.51
CA GLU A 163 1.47 -5.78 10.09
C GLU A 163 0.35 -5.62 9.04
N ARG A 164 0.70 -5.48 7.77
CA ARG A 164 -0.26 -5.30 6.68
C ARG A 164 -0.65 -6.60 5.99
N ALA A 165 0.12 -7.68 6.18
CA ALA A 165 -0.11 -8.95 5.51
C ALA A 165 -1.50 -9.53 5.81
N SER A 166 -2.03 -9.31 7.02
CA SER A 166 -3.37 -9.77 7.44
C SER A 166 -4.54 -9.19 6.64
N ALA A 167 -4.30 -8.17 5.80
CA ALA A 167 -5.31 -7.71 4.84
C ALA A 167 -5.64 -8.78 3.78
N ILE A 168 -4.72 -9.73 3.54
CA ILE A 168 -4.94 -10.92 2.70
C ILE A 168 -5.46 -12.04 3.60
N ARG A 169 -6.78 -12.22 3.61
CA ARG A 169 -7.52 -13.05 4.58
C ARG A 169 -7.58 -14.52 4.16
N THR A 170 -6.42 -15.16 4.03
CA THR A 170 -6.31 -16.58 3.61
C THR A 170 -5.50 -17.39 4.61
N PHE A 171 -5.66 -18.72 4.55
CA PHE A 171 -4.89 -19.63 5.39
C PHE A 171 -3.40 -19.64 5.01
N GLU A 172 -3.10 -19.50 3.73
CA GLU A 172 -1.72 -19.39 3.23
C GLU A 172 -1.01 -18.16 3.80
N THR A 173 -1.73 -17.04 3.96
CA THR A 173 -1.18 -15.85 4.64
C THR A 173 -0.94 -16.12 6.12
N PHE A 174 -1.86 -16.82 6.79
CA PHE A 174 -1.65 -17.24 8.18
C PHE A 174 -0.41 -18.12 8.31
N GLN A 175 -0.27 -19.15 7.46
CA GLN A 175 0.90 -20.03 7.44
C GLN A 175 2.20 -19.27 7.16
N PHE A 176 2.15 -18.23 6.32
CA PHE A 176 3.29 -17.35 6.04
C PHE A 176 3.70 -16.52 7.26
N VAL A 177 2.73 -16.02 8.04
CA VAL A 177 3.01 -15.12 9.17
C VAL A 177 3.46 -15.88 10.44
N VAL A 178 2.89 -17.06 10.71
CA VAL A 178 3.13 -17.82 11.96
C VAL A 178 4.61 -18.04 12.30
N PRO A 179 5.52 -18.36 11.36
CA PRO A 179 6.94 -18.55 11.67
C PRO A 179 7.65 -17.30 12.26
N PHE A 180 7.13 -16.11 11.99
CA PHE A 180 7.70 -14.86 12.52
C PHE A 180 7.38 -14.64 14.01
N LEU A 181 6.45 -15.38 14.60
CA LEU A 181 6.21 -15.37 16.06
C LEU A 181 7.45 -15.81 16.85
N GLU A 182 8.33 -16.61 16.26
CA GLU A 182 9.55 -17.13 16.87
C GLU A 182 10.78 -16.24 16.64
N GLN A 183 10.63 -15.15 15.89
CA GLN A 183 11.69 -14.20 15.59
C GLN A 183 11.55 -12.95 16.46
N PRO A 184 12.42 -12.70 17.47
CA PRO A 184 12.23 -11.64 18.46
C PRO A 184 11.98 -10.24 17.83
N ALA A 185 12.69 -9.90 16.76
CA ALA A 185 12.54 -8.62 16.08
C ALA A 185 11.19 -8.47 15.34
N LEU A 186 10.52 -9.57 14.98
CA LEU A 186 9.31 -9.61 14.18
C LEU A 186 8.10 -10.23 14.89
N ALA A 187 8.28 -10.68 16.14
CA ALA A 187 7.23 -11.32 16.92
C ALA A 187 6.03 -10.38 17.14
N ALA A 188 6.27 -9.12 17.49
CA ALA A 188 5.19 -8.16 17.74
C ALA A 188 4.30 -7.91 16.49
N PRO A 189 4.82 -7.60 15.29
CA PRO A 189 4.00 -7.48 14.08
C PRO A 189 3.34 -8.81 13.68
N ALA A 190 3.99 -9.95 13.91
CA ALA A 190 3.41 -11.26 13.65
C ALA A 190 2.21 -11.55 14.58
N CYS A 191 2.31 -11.23 15.89
CA CYS A 191 1.20 -11.33 16.84
C CYS A 191 -0.01 -10.53 16.36
N LYS A 192 0.18 -9.28 15.94
CA LYS A 192 -0.90 -8.44 15.38
C LYS A 192 -1.56 -9.11 14.18
N SER A 193 -0.76 -9.57 13.21
CA SER A 193 -1.30 -10.19 12.00
C SER A 193 -2.02 -11.51 12.25
N VAL A 194 -1.53 -12.35 13.17
CA VAL A 194 -2.21 -13.60 13.56
C VAL A 194 -3.56 -13.29 14.20
N VAL A 195 -3.62 -12.31 15.13
CA VAL A 195 -4.87 -11.90 15.79
C VAL A 195 -5.85 -11.30 14.80
N GLU A 196 -5.40 -10.47 13.85
CA GLU A 196 -6.27 -9.92 12.80
C GLU A 196 -6.83 -11.02 11.88
N LEU A 197 -6.03 -12.01 11.48
CA LEU A 197 -6.51 -13.15 10.70
C LEU A 197 -7.49 -14.01 11.50
N ALA A 198 -7.23 -14.23 12.80
CA ALA A 198 -8.12 -14.97 13.70
C ALA A 198 -9.47 -14.27 13.94
N HIS A 199 -9.55 -12.93 13.75
CA HIS A 199 -10.81 -12.19 13.80
C HIS A 199 -11.82 -12.70 12.76
N HIS A 200 -11.36 -13.23 11.62
CA HIS A 200 -12.22 -13.80 10.57
C HIS A 200 -12.68 -15.20 10.97
N GLN A 201 -13.84 -15.28 11.62
CA GLN A 201 -14.38 -16.50 12.19
C GLN A 201 -14.38 -17.68 11.22
N LYS A 202 -14.86 -17.49 9.99
CA LYS A 202 -14.91 -18.58 8.98
C LYS A 202 -13.51 -19.14 8.68
N LEU A 203 -12.52 -18.28 8.58
CA LEU A 203 -11.13 -18.69 8.33
C LEU A 203 -10.58 -19.44 9.55
N ARG A 204 -10.78 -18.90 10.75
CA ARG A 204 -10.34 -19.49 12.01
C ARG A 204 -10.99 -20.86 12.27
N ASP A 205 -12.30 -20.98 12.05
CA ASP A 205 -13.05 -22.20 12.37
C ASP A 205 -12.75 -23.33 11.35
N ALA A 206 -12.42 -22.99 10.10
CA ALA A 206 -11.99 -23.95 9.09
C ALA A 206 -10.59 -24.54 9.39
N HIS A 207 -9.73 -23.84 10.15
CA HIS A 207 -8.35 -24.24 10.49
C HIS A 207 -8.12 -24.11 11.99
N LYS A 208 -9.11 -24.57 12.77
CA LYS A 208 -9.15 -24.33 14.22
C LYS A 208 -7.92 -24.82 14.98
N PRO A 209 -7.37 -26.03 14.75
CA PRO A 209 -6.19 -26.50 15.47
C PRO A 209 -4.98 -25.57 15.32
N GLU A 210 -4.71 -25.16 14.08
CA GLU A 210 -3.57 -24.32 13.74
C GLU A 210 -3.71 -22.92 14.34
N PHE A 211 -4.92 -22.34 14.27
CA PHE A 211 -5.19 -21.05 14.91
C PHE A 211 -5.09 -21.12 16.43
N LEU A 212 -5.58 -22.18 17.08
CA LEU A 212 -5.44 -22.35 18.53
C LEU A 212 -3.98 -22.38 18.95
N ALA A 213 -3.14 -23.17 18.26
CA ALA A 213 -1.71 -23.25 18.55
C ALA A 213 -0.99 -21.91 18.35
N ALA A 214 -1.33 -21.16 17.29
CA ALA A 214 -0.74 -19.84 17.04
C ALA A 214 -1.20 -18.79 18.06
N LEU A 215 -2.47 -18.81 18.47
CA LEU A 215 -3.00 -17.91 19.48
C LEU A 215 -2.40 -18.18 20.87
N ASP A 216 -2.07 -19.44 21.21
CA ASP A 216 -1.30 -19.77 22.41
C ASP A 216 0.09 -19.13 22.39
N LYS A 217 0.78 -19.19 21.24
CA LYS A 217 2.07 -18.51 21.06
C LYS A 217 1.93 -17.01 21.18
N VAL A 218 0.90 -16.40 20.58
CA VAL A 218 0.63 -14.95 20.70
C VAL A 218 0.51 -14.56 22.18
N ILE A 219 -0.33 -15.27 22.95
CA ILE A 219 -0.55 -14.98 24.37
C ILE A 219 0.76 -15.08 25.18
N ALA A 220 1.63 -16.05 24.83
CA ALA A 220 2.92 -16.24 25.50
C ALA A 220 3.99 -15.22 25.07
N THR A 221 3.83 -14.56 23.92
CA THR A 221 4.87 -13.73 23.30
C THR A 221 4.64 -12.24 23.50
N THR A 222 3.37 -11.77 23.46
CA THR A 222 3.07 -10.34 23.50
C THR A 222 2.70 -9.85 24.90
N GLU A 223 3.17 -8.65 25.25
CA GLU A 223 2.74 -7.92 26.45
C GLU A 223 1.55 -6.97 26.17
N ASP A 224 1.10 -6.86 24.92
CA ASP A 224 -0.04 -6.04 24.55
C ASP A 224 -1.34 -6.66 25.07
N ALA A 225 -1.91 -6.03 26.10
CA ALA A 225 -3.11 -6.52 26.79
C ALA A 225 -4.33 -6.68 25.87
N GLU A 226 -4.48 -5.80 24.84
CA GLU A 226 -5.57 -5.92 23.85
C GLU A 226 -5.37 -7.16 22.97
N LEU A 227 -4.16 -7.41 22.51
CA LEU A 227 -3.87 -8.61 21.73
C LEU A 227 -4.06 -9.89 22.53
N VAL A 228 -3.66 -9.91 23.81
CA VAL A 228 -3.88 -11.05 24.71
C VAL A 228 -5.37 -11.29 24.93
N GLU A 229 -6.16 -10.24 25.23
CA GLU A 229 -7.62 -10.36 25.37
C GLU A 229 -8.27 -10.91 24.10
N ARG A 230 -7.93 -10.35 22.94
CA ARG A 230 -8.45 -10.79 21.65
C ARG A 230 -8.11 -12.24 21.34
N ALA A 231 -6.84 -12.61 21.52
CA ALA A 231 -6.38 -13.97 21.29
C ALA A 231 -7.09 -14.98 22.20
N THR A 232 -7.28 -14.66 23.48
CA THR A 232 -8.01 -15.50 24.45
C THR A 232 -9.47 -15.69 24.03
N ARG A 233 -10.16 -14.62 23.66
CA ARG A 233 -11.57 -14.69 23.20
C ARG A 233 -11.71 -15.53 21.92
N TYR A 234 -10.78 -15.38 20.96
CA TYR A 234 -10.82 -16.15 19.71
C TYR A 234 -10.56 -17.65 19.94
N LYS A 235 -9.70 -18.01 20.91
CA LYS A 235 -9.53 -19.41 21.35
C LYS A 235 -10.82 -20.02 21.90
N GLU A 236 -11.61 -19.23 22.63
CA GLU A 236 -12.91 -19.64 23.18
C GLU A 236 -14.03 -19.66 22.12
N GLY A 237 -13.73 -19.35 20.85
CA GLY A 237 -14.74 -19.24 19.79
C GLY A 237 -15.59 -17.97 19.84
N LYS A 238 -15.26 -17.02 20.73
CA LYS A 238 -15.96 -15.75 20.88
C LYS A 238 -15.50 -14.72 19.84
N THR A 239 -16.33 -13.72 19.58
CA THR A 239 -15.97 -12.52 18.83
C THR A 239 -15.37 -11.46 19.75
N TRP A 240 -14.67 -10.50 19.18
CA TRP A 240 -14.18 -9.33 19.90
C TRP A 240 -14.73 -8.06 19.23
N GLU A 241 -15.27 -7.17 20.03
CA GLU A 241 -15.76 -5.86 19.59
C GLU A 241 -14.97 -4.79 20.34
N ARG A 242 -14.51 -3.78 19.61
CA ARG A 242 -13.79 -2.67 20.21
C ARG A 242 -14.70 -1.93 21.17
N LYS A 243 -14.33 -1.84 22.42
CA LYS A 243 -15.02 -0.97 23.38
C LYS A 243 -14.89 0.48 22.89
N LYS A 244 -16.02 1.16 22.73
CA LYS A 244 -16.07 2.59 22.35
C LYS A 244 -15.57 3.48 23.48
#